data_908722963995b9154f3a2ba51aa36b47
#
_entry.id   908722963995b9154f3a2ba51aa36b47
#
_cell.length_a   1.000
_cell.length_b   1.000
_cell.length_c   1.000
_cell.angle_alpha   90.00
_cell.angle_beta   90.00
_cell.angle_gamma   90.00
#
_symmetry.space_group_name_H-M   'P 1'
#
loop_
_entity.id
_entity.type
_entity.pdbx_description
1 polymer ?
#
loop_
_entity_poly.entity_id
_entity_poly.type
_entity_poly.pdbx_seq_one_letter_code
_entity_poly.pdbx_strand_id
1 'polypeptide(L)' 'MRADQLLVDRGLAASRSQAQRLIASGVDWRVDGLAFQPVRKNGEDLPLDADLRLLDQAETRYVSRGGLKL' A
#
# COMPACT_ATOMS: atom_id res chain seq x y z
N MET A 1 -3.43 10.09 -4.48
CA MET A 1 -3.79 9.96 -3.05
C MET A 1 -2.53 9.70 -2.24
N ARG A 2 -2.44 10.24 -1.04
CA ARG A 2 -1.29 10.00 -0.17
C ARG A 2 -1.19 8.52 0.17
N ALA A 3 0.03 8.04 0.30
CA ALA A 3 0.26 6.62 0.55
C ALA A 3 -0.41 6.16 1.84
N ASP A 4 -0.29 6.93 2.91
CA ASP A 4 -0.92 6.57 4.18
C ASP A 4 -2.44 6.54 4.06
N GLN A 5 -3.01 7.50 3.34
CA GLN A 5 -4.45 7.54 3.12
C GLN A 5 -4.90 6.34 2.26
N LEU A 6 -4.11 6.00 1.26
CA LEU A 6 -4.44 4.88 0.39
C LEU A 6 -4.47 3.56 1.15
N LEU A 7 -3.54 3.38 2.07
CA LEU A 7 -3.53 2.17 2.91
C LEU A 7 -4.80 2.07 3.75
N VAL A 8 -5.26 3.19 4.30
CA VAL A 8 -6.51 3.21 5.06
C VAL A 8 -7.69 2.92 4.15
N ASP A 9 -7.70 3.54 2.99
CA ASP A 9 -8.79 3.38 2.03
C ASP A 9 -8.93 1.94 1.55
N ARG A 10 -7.81 1.23 1.44
CA ARG A 10 -7.81 -0.17 1.00
C ARG A 10 -8.08 -1.15 2.15
N GLY A 11 -8.22 -0.64 3.37
CA GLY A 11 -8.45 -1.50 4.52
C GLY A 11 -7.20 -2.20 5.03
N LEU A 12 -6.03 -1.79 4.58
CA LEU A 12 -4.77 -2.38 5.03
C LEU A 12 -4.33 -1.80 6.37
N ALA A 13 -4.81 -0.61 6.70
CA ALA A 13 -4.52 0.04 7.96
C ALA A 13 -5.81 0.54 8.58
N ALA A 14 -5.91 0.48 9.89
CA ALA A 14 -7.10 0.94 10.59
C ALA A 14 -7.11 2.45 10.76
N SER A 15 -5.95 3.08 10.68
CA SER A 15 -5.81 4.52 10.84
C SER A 15 -4.58 4.99 10.07
N ARG A 16 -4.47 6.32 9.91
CA ARG A 16 -3.30 6.88 9.24
C ARG A 16 -2.03 6.64 10.04
N SER A 17 -2.13 6.66 11.36
CA SER A 17 -0.97 6.34 12.19
C SER A 17 -0.46 4.93 11.91
N GLN A 18 -1.37 3.98 11.83
CA GLN A 18 -0.98 2.62 11.51
C GLN A 18 -0.40 2.53 10.11
N ALA A 19 -1.01 3.25 9.16
CA ALA A 19 -0.49 3.28 7.80
C ALA A 19 0.94 3.80 7.75
N GLN A 20 1.23 4.83 8.52
CA GLN A 20 2.57 5.39 8.57
C GLN A 20 3.58 4.39 9.14
N ARG A 21 3.16 3.61 10.13
CA ARG A 21 4.01 2.55 10.66
C ARG A 21 4.30 1.49 9.60
N LEU A 22 3.29 1.11 8.85
CA LEU A 22 3.46 0.12 7.79
C LEU A 22 4.44 0.63 6.74
N ILE A 23 4.32 1.90 6.37
CA ILE A 23 5.22 2.49 5.39
C ILE A 23 6.65 2.48 5.92
N ALA A 24 6.83 2.78 7.20
CA ALA A 24 8.15 2.77 7.81
C ALA A 24 8.74 1.36 7.84
N SER A 25 7.89 0.35 7.98
CA SER A 25 8.34 -1.04 8.00
C SER A 25 8.60 -1.59 6.60
N GLY A 26 7.92 -1.05 5.61
CA GLY A 26 8.13 -1.44 4.23
C GLY A 26 6.81 -1.69 3.52
N VAL A 27 6.52 -0.86 2.55
CA VAL A 27 5.35 -1.02 1.68
C VAL A 27 5.80 -0.75 0.25
N ASP A 28 5.44 -1.64 -0.65
CA ASP A 28 5.68 -1.44 -2.08
C ASP A 28 4.37 -1.12 -2.78
N TRP A 29 4.49 -0.42 -3.88
CA TRP A 29 3.34 -0.14 -4.74
C TRP A 29 3.73 -0.29 -6.20
N ARG A 30 2.75 -0.51 -7.03
CA ARG A 30 2.99 -0.54 -8.48
C ARG A 30 1.72 -0.14 -9.22
N VAL A 31 1.91 0.25 -10.48
CA VAL A 31 0.80 0.41 -11.41
C VAL A 31 0.78 -0.83 -12.29
N ASP A 32 -0.38 -1.20 -12.76
CA ASP A 32 -0.57 -2.40 -13.58
C ASP A 32 0.49 -2.49 -14.68
N GLY A 33 1.15 -3.64 -14.76
CA GLY A 33 2.17 -3.87 -15.75
C GLY A 33 3.55 -3.38 -15.41
N LEU A 34 3.71 -2.71 -14.26
CA LEU A 34 5.00 -2.17 -13.84
C LEU A 34 5.53 -2.92 -12.63
N ALA A 35 6.82 -2.75 -12.36
CA ALA A 35 7.44 -3.38 -11.20
C ALA A 35 7.07 -2.65 -9.92
N PHE A 36 7.09 -3.38 -8.81
CA PHE A 36 6.87 -2.77 -7.50
C PHE A 36 7.98 -1.79 -7.16
N GLN A 37 7.61 -0.70 -6.52
CA GLN A 37 8.54 0.32 -6.05
C GLN A 37 8.27 0.59 -4.58
N PRO A 38 9.30 0.92 -3.79
CA PRO A 38 9.07 1.22 -2.38
C PRO A 38 8.37 2.57 -2.21
N VAL A 39 7.50 2.64 -1.21
CA VAL A 39 6.95 3.91 -0.77
C VAL A 39 8.02 4.58 0.07
N ARG A 40 8.41 5.79 -0.30
CA ARG A 40 9.54 6.46 0.33
C ARG A 40 9.14 7.34 1.49
N LYS A 41 7.90 7.85 1.48
CA LYS A 41 7.44 8.74 2.54
C LYS A 41 5.95 8.59 2.70
N ASN A 42 5.46 8.96 3.88
CA ASN A 42 4.06 8.79 4.23
C ASN A 42 3.11 9.53 3.30
N GLY A 43 3.52 10.71 2.87
CA GLY A 43 2.68 11.53 2.01
C GLY A 43 2.96 11.38 0.53
N GLU A 44 3.68 10.34 0.14
CA GLU A 44 3.96 10.13 -1.28
C GLU A 44 2.66 9.97 -2.05
N ASP A 45 2.56 10.65 -3.20
CA ASP A 45 1.36 10.63 -4.00
C ASP A 45 1.34 9.37 -4.87
N LEU A 46 0.36 8.52 -4.64
CA LEU A 46 0.20 7.27 -5.36
C LEU A 46 -1.07 7.30 -6.19
N PRO A 47 -1.10 6.62 -7.34
CA PRO A 47 -2.35 6.51 -8.10
C PRO A 47 -3.38 5.70 -7.34
N LEU A 48 -4.66 6.03 -7.55
CA LEU A 48 -5.74 5.36 -6.85
C LEU A 48 -5.86 3.88 -7.21
N ASP A 49 -5.37 3.51 -8.36
CA ASP A 49 -5.43 2.12 -8.81
C ASP A 49 -4.12 1.38 -8.60
N ALA A 50 -3.24 1.93 -7.77
CA ALA A 50 -1.98 1.25 -7.47
C ALA A 50 -2.23 -0.04 -6.69
N ASP A 51 -1.44 -1.05 -7.00
CA ASP A 51 -1.39 -2.27 -6.20
C ASP A 51 -0.44 -2.04 -5.04
N LEU A 52 -0.77 -2.58 -3.87
CA LEU A 52 0.01 -2.38 -2.67
C LEU A 52 0.48 -3.72 -2.13
N ARG A 53 1.71 -3.75 -1.62
CA ARG A 53 2.27 -4.96 -1.02
C ARG A 53 2.94 -4.59 0.30
N LEU A 54 2.51 -5.25 1.36
CA LEU A 54 3.07 -5.04 2.70
C LEU A 54 4.23 -6.01 2.92
N LEU A 55 5.36 -5.48 3.34
CA LEU A 55 6.58 -6.26 3.50
C LEU A 55 6.87 -6.64 4.94
N ASP A 56 6.19 -6.02 5.90
CA ASP A 56 6.46 -6.21 7.32
C ASP A 56 5.63 -7.31 7.96
N GLN A 57 4.90 -8.06 7.18
CA GLN A 57 4.08 -9.16 7.71
C GLN A 57 4.88 -10.44 7.69
N ALA A 58 4.54 -11.36 8.59
CA ALA A 58 5.13 -12.71 8.55
C ALA A 58 4.94 -13.32 7.17
N GLU A 59 3.84 -12.98 6.54
CA GLU A 59 3.60 -13.33 5.15
C GLU A 59 3.42 -12.03 4.38
N THR A 60 4.02 -11.95 3.20
CA THR A 60 3.84 -10.79 2.35
C THR A 60 2.38 -10.70 1.90
N ARG A 61 1.76 -9.56 2.15
CA ARG A 61 0.37 -9.33 1.75
C ARG A 61 0.32 -8.48 0.50
N TYR A 62 -0.50 -8.89 -0.42
CA TYR A 62 -0.65 -8.20 -1.69
C TYR A 62 -2.13 -7.88 -1.90
N VAL A 63 -2.41 -6.62 -2.19
CA VAL A 63 -3.78 -6.18 -2.44
C VAL A 63 -3.79 -5.42 -3.76
N SER A 64 -4.57 -5.92 -4.68
CA SER A 64 -4.77 -5.30 -5.97
C SER A 64 -6.07 -4.51 -5.97
N ARG A 65 -6.08 -3.41 -6.66
CA ARG A 65 -7.29 -2.62 -6.79
C ARG A 65 -8.43 -3.44 -7.37
N GLY A 66 -8.13 -4.29 -8.32
CA GLY A 66 -9.16 -5.06 -8.99
C GLY A 66 -9.56 -6.32 -8.28
N GLY A 67 -8.96 -6.58 -7.17
CA GLY A 67 -9.12 -7.83 -6.48
C GLY A 67 -10.54 -8.14 -6.14
N LEU A 68 -10.98 -9.12 -6.35
CA LEU A 68 -12.21 -9.44 -6.14
C LEU A 68 -12.52 -10.65 -5.49
N LYS A 69 -12.58 -10.98 -5.52
CA LYS A 69 -12.89 -11.73 -5.12
C LYS A 69 -13.17 -12.63 -4.95
N LEU A 70 -13.30 -13.06 -4.91
CA LEU A 70 -13.77 -13.85 -4.79
C LEU A 70 -14.20 -14.28 -4.35
#